data_e1ef5a7140e50dac2efe50e162b9c4a0
#
_entry.id   e1ef5a7140e50dac2efe50e162b9c4a0
#
_cell.length_a   1.000
_cell.length_b   1.000
_cell.length_c   1.000
_cell.angle_alpha   90.00
_cell.angle_beta   90.00
_cell.angle_gamma   90.00
#
_symmetry.space_group_name_H-M   'P 1'
#
loop_
_entity.id
_entity.type
_entity.pdbx_description
1 polymer ?
#
loop_
_entity_poly.entity_id
_entity_poly.type
_entity_poly.pdbx_seq_one_letter_code
_entity_poly.pdbx_strand_id
1 'polypeptide(L)'
;WEYPYYLNGQTKGDNYAISAGSNNSTWYQWENFVNYNEMFGKHAVGAMAGMSFRQSNSNGVNANASGPDILTSCAPNYIYLNYVNGNSDTTNGFNGAPNMTRALSYFGRLTYSYDNRYSVQANFRADAFDSSKLAKENRWGKFFSASAGWTFSNEEFFKDLIDPSIMSFGKLRASWGQNGNVNVLGNYSYTSGIATNSQWYQYGASNSATYGSMPNGIANPKLTWETSEQIDFGADFRFLNDRLSVGLDYYIKTTKDLLINATAMPETGVSTITMNAGEIKNS
;
A
#
# COMPACT_ATOMS: atom_id res chain seq x y z
N TRP A 1 6.58 -29.61 0.78
CA TRP A 1 7.03 -30.99 0.97
C TRP A 1 8.36 -30.99 1.67
N GLU A 2 8.46 -31.56 2.83
CA GLU A 2 9.74 -31.84 3.46
C GLU A 2 9.96 -33.35 3.42
N TYR A 3 11.04 -33.77 2.77
CA TYR A 3 11.48 -35.15 2.80
C TYR A 3 12.35 -35.38 4.05
N PRO A 4 12.42 -36.62 4.56
CA PRO A 4 13.35 -36.92 5.63
C PRO A 4 14.78 -36.58 5.19
N TYR A 5 15.50 -35.88 6.02
CA TYR A 5 16.89 -35.53 5.76
C TYR A 5 17.76 -35.86 6.97
N TYR A 6 19.02 -36.13 6.71
CA TYR A 6 20.00 -36.39 7.75
C TYR A 6 20.80 -35.13 8.04
N LEU A 7 20.76 -34.67 9.28
CA LEU A 7 21.67 -33.66 9.79
C LEU A 7 22.94 -34.40 10.29
N ASN A 8 24.10 -34.10 9.72
CA ASN A 8 25.40 -34.64 10.07
C ASN A 8 25.51 -36.18 10.14
N GLY A 9 24.70 -36.92 9.42
CA GLY A 9 24.74 -38.39 9.36
C GLY A 9 24.20 -39.14 10.56
N GLN A 10 23.75 -38.40 11.60
CA GLN A 10 23.24 -39.01 12.84
C GLN A 10 21.82 -38.61 13.20
N THR A 11 21.37 -37.44 12.73
CA THR A 11 20.04 -36.92 13.00
C THR A 11 19.20 -36.94 11.74
N LYS A 12 18.13 -37.69 11.76
CA LYS A 12 17.15 -37.77 10.66
C LYS A 12 15.99 -36.83 10.93
N GLY A 13 15.66 -35.97 9.98
CA GLY A 13 14.42 -35.19 10.04
C GLY A 13 13.25 -36.03 9.51
N ASP A 14 12.29 -36.34 10.35
CA ASP A 14 11.12 -37.17 10.04
C ASP A 14 9.82 -36.38 9.93
N ASN A 15 9.90 -35.08 10.10
CA ASN A 15 8.70 -34.24 10.00
C ASN A 15 8.30 -34.00 8.56
N TYR A 16 7.12 -34.47 8.24
CA TYR A 16 6.43 -34.19 6.99
C TYR A 16 5.33 -33.17 7.24
N ALA A 17 5.10 -32.29 6.28
CA ALA A 17 4.04 -31.32 6.37
C ALA A 17 3.21 -31.32 5.07
N ILE A 18 1.90 -31.28 5.23
CA ILE A 18 0.96 -31.12 4.15
C ILE A 18 0.11 -29.90 4.46
N SER A 19 -0.06 -29.01 3.50
CA SER A 19 -1.00 -27.91 3.61
C SER A 19 -1.88 -27.83 2.36
N ALA A 20 -3.15 -27.50 2.57
CA ALA A 20 -4.09 -27.19 1.51
C ALA A 20 -4.88 -25.96 1.92
N GLY A 21 -5.06 -25.06 0.98
CA GLY A 21 -5.80 -23.84 1.22
C GLY A 21 -6.63 -23.46 0.01
N SER A 22 -7.74 -22.79 0.28
CA SER A 22 -8.58 -22.14 -0.73
C SER A 22 -8.78 -20.70 -0.33
N ASN A 23 -8.44 -19.78 -1.21
CA ASN A 23 -8.66 -18.35 -1.00
C ASN A 23 -9.51 -17.82 -2.14
N ASN A 24 -10.62 -17.18 -1.78
CA ASN A 24 -11.49 -16.48 -2.72
C ASN A 24 -11.43 -14.98 -2.39
N SER A 25 -11.07 -14.20 -3.38
CA SER A 25 -11.03 -12.75 -3.28
C SER A 25 -11.91 -12.14 -4.36
N THR A 26 -12.82 -11.29 -3.94
CA THR A 26 -13.70 -10.52 -4.82
C THR A 26 -13.57 -9.06 -4.50
N TRP A 27 -13.53 -8.22 -5.51
CA TRP A 27 -13.57 -6.79 -5.34
C TRP A 27 -14.48 -6.16 -6.36
N TYR A 28 -15.06 -5.04 -6.01
CA TYR A 28 -15.80 -4.18 -6.94
C TYR A 28 -15.49 -2.72 -6.65
N GLN A 29 -15.59 -1.92 -7.69
CA GLN A 29 -15.37 -0.48 -7.65
C GLN A 29 -16.52 0.19 -8.38
N TRP A 30 -17.02 1.25 -7.81
CA TRP A 30 -18.05 2.09 -8.40
C TRP A 30 -17.52 3.52 -8.46
N GLU A 31 -17.48 4.06 -9.68
CA GLU A 31 -16.98 5.41 -9.93
C GLU A 31 -18.03 6.22 -10.65
N ASN A 32 -18.19 7.46 -10.21
CA ASN A 32 -18.98 8.47 -10.88
C ASN A 32 -18.15 9.73 -11.00
N PHE A 33 -18.11 10.29 -12.17
CA PHE A 33 -17.46 11.57 -12.38
C PHE A 33 -18.17 12.37 -13.47
N VAL A 34 -18.08 13.68 -13.36
CA VAL A 34 -18.58 14.64 -14.32
C VAL A 34 -17.39 15.42 -14.85
N ASN A 35 -17.33 15.56 -16.17
CA ASN A 35 -16.33 16.39 -16.86
C ASN A 35 -17.03 17.53 -17.58
N TYR A 36 -16.44 18.70 -17.46
CA TYR A 36 -16.78 19.88 -18.26
C TYR A 36 -15.51 20.34 -18.97
N ASN A 37 -15.57 20.53 -20.29
CA ASN A 37 -14.47 21.06 -21.08
C ASN A 37 -15.06 22.04 -22.10
N GLU A 38 -14.54 23.25 -22.12
CA GLU A 38 -15.01 24.29 -23.01
C GLU A 38 -13.85 25.16 -23.46
N MET A 39 -13.98 25.72 -24.66
CA MET A 39 -13.02 26.63 -25.26
C MET A 39 -13.66 28.00 -25.54
N PHE A 40 -13.15 29.04 -24.87
CA PHE A 40 -13.58 30.42 -25.03
C PHE A 40 -12.48 31.19 -25.75
N GLY A 41 -12.53 31.20 -27.08
CA GLY A 41 -11.50 31.79 -27.91
C GLY A 41 -10.14 31.11 -27.68
N LYS A 42 -9.19 31.82 -27.08
CA LYS A 42 -7.86 31.27 -26.74
C LYS A 42 -7.78 30.58 -25.37
N HIS A 43 -8.87 30.58 -24.62
CA HIS A 43 -8.94 30.02 -23.27
C HIS A 43 -9.60 28.66 -23.31
N ALA A 44 -8.87 27.59 -22.95
CA ALA A 44 -9.42 26.26 -22.74
C ALA A 44 -9.54 26.00 -21.23
N VAL A 45 -10.75 25.69 -20.79
CA VAL A 45 -11.07 25.41 -19.39
C VAL A 45 -11.60 24.00 -19.28
N GLY A 46 -11.07 23.23 -18.32
CA GLY A 46 -11.58 21.90 -17.97
C GLY A 46 -11.82 21.82 -16.47
N ALA A 47 -12.92 21.17 -16.10
CA ALA A 47 -13.23 20.85 -14.72
C ALA A 47 -13.73 19.41 -14.63
N MET A 48 -13.29 18.68 -13.62
CA MET A 48 -13.75 17.33 -13.31
C MET A 48 -14.00 17.23 -11.81
N ALA A 49 -15.11 16.61 -11.44
CA ALA A 49 -15.39 16.21 -10.07
C ALA A 49 -15.94 14.79 -10.05
N GLY A 50 -15.56 14.00 -9.06
CA GLY A 50 -16.01 12.63 -8.98
C GLY A 50 -15.85 12.00 -7.62
N MET A 51 -16.41 10.81 -7.51
CA MET A 51 -16.28 9.92 -6.35
C MET A 51 -15.97 8.50 -6.81
N SER A 52 -15.25 7.77 -5.98
CA SER A 52 -14.98 6.35 -6.16
C SER A 52 -15.24 5.62 -4.85
N PHE A 53 -15.98 4.52 -4.92
CA PHE A 53 -16.14 3.59 -3.81
C PHE A 53 -15.57 2.23 -4.23
N ARG A 54 -14.76 1.65 -3.36
CA ARG A 54 -14.17 0.33 -3.58
C ARG A 54 -14.43 -0.56 -2.36
N GLN A 55 -14.82 -1.81 -2.60
CA GLN A 55 -14.88 -2.84 -1.57
C GLN A 55 -14.11 -4.07 -2.05
N SER A 56 -13.32 -4.63 -1.16
CA SER A 56 -12.60 -5.90 -1.36
C SER A 56 -12.99 -6.85 -0.25
N ASN A 57 -13.41 -8.06 -0.62
CA ASN A 57 -13.72 -9.16 0.28
C ASN A 57 -12.75 -10.29 -0.01
N SER A 58 -12.14 -10.84 1.02
CA SER A 58 -11.28 -12.02 0.91
C SER A 58 -11.69 -13.03 1.97
N ASN A 59 -11.95 -14.26 1.55
CA ASN A 59 -12.25 -15.38 2.42
C ASN A 59 -11.28 -16.50 2.11
N GLY A 60 -10.58 -16.96 3.12
CA GLY A 60 -9.64 -18.05 2.98
C GLY A 60 -9.85 -19.12 4.03
N VAL A 61 -9.61 -20.35 3.66
CA VAL A 61 -9.48 -21.49 4.56
C VAL A 61 -8.14 -22.14 4.28
N ASN A 62 -7.38 -22.36 5.30
CA ASN A 62 -6.13 -23.10 5.24
C ASN A 62 -6.15 -24.22 6.27
N ALA A 63 -5.78 -25.40 5.84
CA ALA A 63 -5.62 -26.56 6.69
C ALA A 63 -4.18 -27.08 6.50
N ASN A 64 -3.56 -27.45 7.60
CA ASN A 64 -2.23 -28.04 7.59
C ASN A 64 -2.18 -29.22 8.56
N ALA A 65 -1.35 -30.16 8.22
CA ALA A 65 -1.02 -31.26 9.09
C ALA A 65 0.47 -31.55 8.99
N SER A 66 1.10 -31.83 10.13
CA SER A 66 2.51 -32.18 10.21
C SER A 66 2.74 -33.27 11.24
N GLY A 67 3.73 -34.09 11.02
CA GLY A 67 4.14 -35.15 11.93
C GLY A 67 5.06 -36.17 11.26
N PRO A 68 5.60 -37.11 12.03
CA PRO A 68 6.39 -38.19 11.50
C PRO A 68 5.54 -39.15 10.67
N ASP A 69 6.12 -39.73 9.64
CA ASP A 69 5.56 -40.81 8.82
C ASP A 69 4.21 -40.56 8.12
N ILE A 70 3.80 -39.30 7.98
CA ILE A 70 2.55 -38.93 7.32
C ILE A 70 2.45 -39.45 5.87
N LEU A 71 3.58 -39.57 5.18
CA LEU A 71 3.65 -39.88 3.75
C LEU A 71 4.14 -41.28 3.43
N THR A 72 4.41 -42.12 4.41
CA THR A 72 5.02 -43.44 4.18
C THR A 72 4.10 -44.41 3.42
N SER A 73 2.78 -44.16 3.41
CA SER A 73 1.79 -45.02 2.76
C SER A 73 1.16 -44.39 1.52
N CYS A 74 1.54 -43.18 1.12
CA CYS A 74 0.90 -42.45 0.00
C CYS A 74 1.84 -42.26 -1.18
N ALA A 75 1.35 -42.59 -2.40
CA ALA A 75 2.06 -42.21 -3.60
C ALA A 75 2.09 -40.68 -3.74
N PRO A 76 3.22 -40.07 -4.14
CA PRO A 76 3.40 -38.60 -4.18
C PRO A 76 2.33 -37.84 -4.98
N ASN A 77 1.70 -38.50 -5.96
CA ASN A 77 0.70 -37.89 -6.84
C ASN A 77 -0.73 -37.83 -6.25
N TYR A 78 -0.97 -38.46 -5.10
CA TYR A 78 -2.30 -38.59 -4.50
C TYR A 78 -2.32 -38.17 -3.04
N ILE A 79 -1.60 -37.13 -2.68
CA ILE A 79 -1.50 -36.67 -1.30
C ILE A 79 -2.60 -35.65 -1.03
N TYR A 80 -3.49 -36.01 -0.10
CA TYR A 80 -4.58 -35.19 0.38
C TYR A 80 -4.54 -35.10 1.91
N LEU A 81 -5.12 -34.05 2.47
CA LEU A 81 -5.17 -33.84 3.92
C LEU A 81 -5.82 -34.99 4.69
N ASN A 82 -6.73 -35.73 4.07
CA ASN A 82 -7.38 -36.88 4.71
C ASN A 82 -6.45 -38.11 4.86
N TYR A 83 -5.30 -38.13 4.22
CA TYR A 83 -4.28 -39.17 4.46
C TYR A 83 -3.41 -38.88 5.68
N VAL A 84 -3.57 -37.74 6.31
CA VAL A 84 -2.95 -37.43 7.56
C VAL A 84 -3.75 -38.10 8.68
N ASN A 85 -3.32 -39.26 9.10
CA ASN A 85 -3.94 -39.94 10.22
C ASN A 85 -3.65 -39.20 11.52
N GLY A 86 -4.70 -39.04 12.33
CA GLY A 86 -4.61 -38.44 13.65
C GLY A 86 -3.91 -39.36 14.67
N ASN A 87 -2.64 -39.63 14.45
CA ASN A 87 -1.79 -40.23 15.48
C ASN A 87 -1.50 -39.17 16.54
N SER A 88 -1.13 -39.58 17.76
CA SER A 88 -0.79 -38.67 18.86
C SER A 88 0.34 -37.69 18.54
N ASP A 89 1.15 -37.99 17.53
CA ASP A 89 2.32 -37.20 17.12
C ASP A 89 2.03 -36.27 15.92
N THR A 90 0.79 -36.28 15.43
CA THR A 90 0.38 -35.42 14.30
C THR A 90 -0.22 -34.14 14.81
N THR A 91 0.30 -33.00 14.31
CA THR A 91 -0.27 -31.68 14.56
C THR A 91 -1.16 -31.25 13.42
N ASN A 92 -2.43 -31.01 13.70
CA ASN A 92 -3.39 -30.49 12.74
C ASN A 92 -3.71 -29.03 13.05
N GLY A 93 -3.67 -28.19 12.04
CA GLY A 93 -3.99 -26.78 12.16
C GLY A 93 -5.06 -26.37 11.15
N PHE A 94 -6.01 -25.57 11.59
CA PHE A 94 -7.02 -24.96 10.73
C PHE A 94 -7.04 -23.48 11.03
N ASN A 95 -6.99 -22.65 9.99
CA ASN A 95 -7.19 -21.24 10.14
C ASN A 95 -8.00 -20.69 8.95
N GLY A 96 -8.67 -19.61 9.17
CA GLY A 96 -9.42 -18.90 8.15
C GLY A 96 -10.17 -17.76 8.80
N ALA A 97 -10.15 -16.62 8.14
CA ALA A 97 -10.93 -15.47 8.57
C ALA A 97 -11.36 -14.64 7.35
N PRO A 98 -12.60 -14.15 7.35
CA PRO A 98 -13.02 -13.19 6.35
C PRO A 98 -12.28 -11.86 6.59
N ASN A 99 -11.81 -11.25 5.51
CA ASN A 99 -11.26 -9.90 5.53
C ASN A 99 -12.04 -9.04 4.55
N MET A 100 -12.56 -7.92 5.02
CA MET A 100 -13.29 -6.97 4.19
C MET A 100 -12.70 -5.58 4.42
N THR A 101 -12.35 -4.92 3.31
CA THR A 101 -11.87 -3.54 3.33
C THR A 101 -12.71 -2.67 2.41
N ARG A 102 -12.94 -1.43 2.81
CA ARG A 102 -13.67 -0.43 2.03
C ARG A 102 -12.87 0.84 1.94
N ALA A 103 -12.93 1.47 0.78
CA ALA A 103 -12.33 2.76 0.54
C ALA A 103 -13.34 3.67 -0.16
N LEU A 104 -13.33 4.94 0.21
CA LEU A 104 -14.15 5.99 -0.39
C LEU A 104 -13.23 7.16 -0.73
N SER A 105 -13.39 7.67 -1.94
CA SER A 105 -12.57 8.76 -2.46
C SER A 105 -13.46 9.82 -3.10
N TYR A 106 -13.13 11.09 -2.87
CA TYR A 106 -13.62 12.22 -3.62
C TYR A 106 -12.46 12.90 -4.32
N PHE A 107 -12.64 13.28 -5.56
CA PHE A 107 -11.58 13.90 -6.33
C PHE A 107 -12.11 15.00 -7.25
N GLY A 108 -11.26 15.97 -7.52
CA GLY A 108 -11.54 17.07 -8.44
C GLY A 108 -10.28 17.50 -9.16
N ARG A 109 -10.45 17.99 -10.38
CA ARG A 109 -9.40 18.53 -11.24
C ARG A 109 -9.90 19.77 -11.93
N LEU A 110 -9.04 20.78 -11.95
CA LEU A 110 -9.22 21.96 -12.77
C LEU A 110 -8.04 22.09 -13.72
N THR A 111 -8.31 22.34 -14.99
CA THR A 111 -7.30 22.57 -16.00
C THR A 111 -7.61 23.88 -16.72
N TYR A 112 -6.58 24.64 -16.99
CA TYR A 112 -6.67 25.86 -17.76
C TYR A 112 -5.50 25.95 -18.73
N SER A 113 -5.77 26.30 -19.97
CA SER A 113 -4.74 26.57 -20.97
C SER A 113 -5.08 27.83 -21.75
N TYR A 114 -4.06 28.65 -21.99
CA TYR A 114 -4.18 29.85 -22.79
C TYR A 114 -3.31 29.74 -24.03
N ASP A 115 -3.95 29.87 -25.20
CA ASP A 115 -3.34 29.94 -26.55
C ASP A 115 -2.32 28.80 -26.80
N ASN A 116 -2.49 27.61 -26.16
CA ASN A 116 -1.55 26.51 -26.15
C ASN A 116 -0.11 26.89 -25.72
N ARG A 117 0.05 28.03 -25.05
CA ARG A 117 1.34 28.51 -24.52
C ARG A 117 1.46 28.27 -23.06
N TYR A 118 0.45 28.60 -22.28
CA TYR A 118 0.44 28.45 -20.83
C TYR A 118 -0.58 27.41 -20.43
N SER A 119 -0.20 26.48 -19.57
CA SER A 119 -1.09 25.47 -19.01
C SER A 119 -0.95 25.42 -17.50
N VAL A 120 -2.07 25.34 -16.78
CA VAL A 120 -2.11 25.17 -15.34
C VAL A 120 -3.11 24.07 -15.02
N GLN A 121 -2.77 23.24 -14.06
CA GLN A 121 -3.65 22.21 -13.54
C GLN A 121 -3.59 22.20 -12.02
N ALA A 122 -4.73 22.05 -11.37
CA ALA A 122 -4.85 21.78 -9.94
C ALA A 122 -5.70 20.54 -9.72
N ASN A 123 -5.29 19.69 -8.79
CA ASN A 123 -6.05 18.53 -8.38
C ASN A 123 -6.21 18.51 -6.87
N PHE A 124 -7.33 17.95 -6.45
CA PHE A 124 -7.65 17.66 -5.07
C PHE A 124 -8.15 16.22 -4.97
N ARG A 125 -7.71 15.51 -3.95
CA ARG A 125 -8.20 14.18 -3.64
C ARG A 125 -8.34 14.02 -2.12
N ALA A 126 -9.49 13.51 -1.70
CA ALA A 126 -9.75 13.10 -0.34
C ALA A 126 -10.06 11.59 -0.34
N ASP A 127 -9.26 10.83 0.36
CA ASP A 127 -9.37 9.37 0.45
C ASP A 127 -9.63 8.96 1.88
N ALA A 128 -10.54 8.00 2.08
CA ALA A 128 -10.77 7.37 3.37
C ALA A 128 -10.80 5.86 3.24
N PHE A 129 -10.23 5.18 4.21
CA PHE A 129 -10.41 3.76 4.43
C PHE A 129 -11.41 3.50 5.56
N ASP A 130 -11.89 2.27 5.64
CA ASP A 130 -12.75 1.85 6.73
C ASP A 130 -12.01 1.80 8.09
N SER A 131 -12.68 1.28 9.12
CA SER A 131 -12.13 1.20 10.47
C SER A 131 -10.93 0.27 10.62
N SER A 132 -10.57 -0.48 9.58
CA SER A 132 -9.48 -1.46 9.69
C SER A 132 -8.09 -0.81 9.72
N LYS A 133 -7.93 0.42 9.19
CA LYS A 133 -6.60 1.05 9.05
C LYS A 133 -6.33 2.13 10.10
N LEU A 134 -7.25 3.07 10.28
CA LEU A 134 -7.06 4.25 11.11
C LEU A 134 -8.27 4.53 12.00
N ALA A 135 -8.03 5.21 13.11
CA ALA A 135 -9.08 5.73 13.97
C ALA A 135 -9.99 6.73 13.23
N LYS A 136 -11.22 6.90 13.68
CA LYS A 136 -12.26 7.67 12.99
C LYS A 136 -11.81 9.09 12.60
N GLU A 137 -11.05 9.72 13.46
CA GLU A 137 -10.58 11.11 13.31
C GLU A 137 -9.55 11.26 12.20
N ASN A 138 -8.76 10.20 11.93
CA ASN A 138 -7.62 10.23 11.03
C ASN A 138 -7.83 9.44 9.72
N ARG A 139 -9.05 8.96 9.47
CA ARG A 139 -9.36 8.15 8.27
C ARG A 139 -9.24 8.90 6.96
N TRP A 140 -9.54 10.21 6.98
CA TRP A 140 -9.52 11.01 5.77
C TRP A 140 -8.14 11.61 5.54
N GLY A 141 -7.48 11.15 4.48
CA GLY A 141 -6.32 11.82 3.88
C GLY A 141 -6.77 12.83 2.82
N LYS A 142 -6.16 14.02 2.82
CA LYS A 142 -6.44 15.08 1.85
C LYS A 142 -5.15 15.43 1.14
N PHE A 143 -5.15 15.33 -0.18
CA PHE A 143 -3.97 15.49 -1.01
C PHE A 143 -4.24 16.47 -2.11
N PHE A 144 -3.29 17.38 -2.30
CA PHE A 144 -3.35 18.43 -3.31
C PHE A 144 -2.19 18.25 -4.28
N SER A 145 -2.42 18.67 -5.52
CA SER A 145 -1.33 18.85 -6.47
C SER A 145 -1.63 20.00 -7.43
N ALA A 146 -0.58 20.66 -7.88
CA ALA A 146 -0.63 21.71 -8.86
C ALA A 146 0.51 21.56 -9.85
N SER A 147 0.26 21.92 -11.10
CA SER A 147 1.29 21.96 -12.13
C SER A 147 1.10 23.14 -13.06
N ALA A 148 2.20 23.65 -13.58
CA ALA A 148 2.23 24.69 -14.59
C ALA A 148 3.18 24.29 -15.72
N GLY A 149 2.83 24.66 -16.94
CA GLY A 149 3.64 24.45 -18.12
C GLY A 149 3.66 25.66 -19.01
N TRP A 150 4.81 25.98 -19.57
CA TRP A 150 5.00 27.04 -20.54
C TRP A 150 5.63 26.47 -21.80
N THR A 151 4.86 26.47 -22.89
CA THR A 151 5.32 26.07 -24.22
C THR A 151 5.89 27.30 -24.90
N PHE A 152 7.13 27.64 -24.60
CA PHE A 152 7.78 28.85 -25.09
C PHE A 152 8.01 28.83 -26.61
N SER A 153 8.08 27.64 -27.22
CA SER A 153 8.17 27.50 -28.69
C SER A 153 6.95 28.04 -29.43
N ASN A 154 5.81 28.24 -28.74
CA ASN A 154 4.62 28.85 -29.32
C ASN A 154 4.61 30.36 -29.22
N GLU A 155 5.59 30.97 -28.54
CA GLU A 155 5.71 32.44 -28.48
C GLU A 155 6.22 33.03 -29.79
N GLU A 156 5.76 34.24 -30.11
CA GLU A 156 6.14 34.93 -31.35
C GLU A 156 7.64 35.21 -31.35
N PHE A 157 8.20 35.72 -30.24
CA PHE A 157 9.62 36.05 -30.16
C PHE A 157 10.52 34.81 -30.41
N PHE A 158 10.04 33.61 -30.06
CA PHE A 158 10.81 32.40 -30.25
C PHE A 158 10.77 31.93 -31.70
N LYS A 159 9.61 32.03 -32.36
CA LYS A 159 9.43 31.69 -33.78
C LYS A 159 10.22 32.61 -34.72
N ASP A 160 10.41 33.85 -34.29
CA ASP A 160 11.21 34.82 -35.03
C ASP A 160 12.73 34.60 -34.84
N LEU A 161 13.12 34.03 -33.73
CA LEU A 161 14.54 33.84 -33.34
C LEU A 161 15.14 32.52 -33.81
N ILE A 162 14.36 31.43 -33.79
CA ILE A 162 14.84 30.08 -34.03
C ILE A 162 14.00 29.42 -35.14
N ASP A 163 14.68 28.95 -36.16
CA ASP A 163 14.07 28.18 -37.27
C ASP A 163 13.43 26.89 -36.72
N PRO A 164 12.17 26.60 -36.99
CA PRO A 164 11.49 25.37 -36.61
C PRO A 164 12.18 24.08 -37.04
N SER A 165 13.00 24.14 -38.11
CA SER A 165 13.82 23.01 -38.54
C SER A 165 14.95 22.66 -37.55
N ILE A 166 15.40 23.64 -36.77
CA ILE A 166 16.42 23.46 -35.74
C ILE A 166 15.76 22.99 -34.44
N MET A 167 14.74 23.73 -33.96
CA MET A 167 14.01 23.43 -32.75
C MET A 167 12.51 23.59 -32.95
N SER A 168 11.80 22.49 -33.11
CA SER A 168 10.35 22.45 -33.40
C SER A 168 9.47 22.61 -32.16
N PHE A 169 9.99 22.25 -30.97
CA PHE A 169 9.21 22.29 -29.74
C PHE A 169 10.11 22.57 -28.52
N GLY A 170 9.60 23.42 -27.62
CA GLY A 170 10.23 23.70 -26.33
C GLY A 170 9.17 24.00 -25.28
N LYS A 171 9.23 23.28 -24.16
CA LYS A 171 8.31 23.41 -23.03
C LYS A 171 9.04 23.31 -21.72
N LEU A 172 8.76 24.24 -20.81
CA LEU A 172 9.14 24.15 -19.39
C LEU A 172 7.91 23.73 -18.57
N ARG A 173 8.14 22.94 -17.54
CA ARG A 173 7.10 22.47 -16.64
C ARG A 173 7.58 22.48 -15.20
N ALA A 174 6.67 22.80 -14.31
CA ALA A 174 6.89 22.69 -12.86
C ALA A 174 5.66 22.02 -12.25
N SER A 175 5.87 21.14 -11.30
CA SER A 175 4.79 20.51 -10.56
C SER A 175 5.12 20.37 -9.09
N TRP A 176 4.09 20.38 -8.28
CA TRP A 176 4.10 20.04 -6.87
C TRP A 176 2.90 19.17 -6.56
N GLY A 177 3.10 18.12 -5.76
CA GLY A 177 2.01 17.25 -5.38
C GLY A 177 2.26 16.47 -4.12
N GLN A 178 1.16 16.11 -3.48
CA GLN A 178 1.12 15.27 -2.29
C GLN A 178 0.44 13.94 -2.60
N ASN A 179 0.94 12.86 -2.00
CA ASN A 179 0.34 11.53 -2.07
C ASN A 179 0.40 10.87 -0.69
N GLY A 180 -0.68 10.19 -0.31
CA GLY A 180 -0.78 9.51 0.97
C GLY A 180 -0.65 8.00 0.85
N ASN A 181 -0.10 7.38 1.88
CA ASN A 181 -0.02 5.93 2.00
C ASN A 181 -0.43 5.47 3.40
N VAL A 182 -1.27 4.43 3.48
CA VAL A 182 -1.64 3.73 4.72
C VAL A 182 -1.47 2.21 4.59
N ASN A 183 -1.00 1.73 3.45
CA ASN A 183 -0.91 0.29 3.18
C ASN A 183 0.13 -0.42 4.04
N VAL A 184 1.07 0.33 4.61
CA VAL A 184 2.06 -0.16 5.57
C VAL A 184 1.41 -0.61 6.88
N LEU A 185 0.26 -0.04 7.25
CA LEU A 185 -0.45 -0.41 8.46
C LEU A 185 -1.11 -1.80 8.34
N GLY A 186 -0.89 -2.64 9.32
CA GLY A 186 -1.70 -3.82 9.57
C GLY A 186 -3.14 -3.43 9.90
N ASN A 187 -4.02 -4.42 9.97
CA ASN A 187 -5.39 -4.17 10.39
C ASN A 187 -5.43 -3.84 11.90
N TYR A 188 -6.17 -2.81 12.24
CA TYR A 188 -6.38 -2.37 13.63
C TYR A 188 -5.11 -1.97 14.40
N SER A 189 -4.03 -1.57 13.69
CA SER A 189 -2.75 -1.18 14.31
C SER A 189 -2.87 -0.01 15.29
N TYR A 190 -3.96 0.74 15.25
CA TYR A 190 -4.23 1.85 16.17
C TYR A 190 -4.87 1.43 17.50
N THR A 191 -5.23 0.15 17.63
CA THR A 191 -5.87 -0.40 18.86
C THR A 191 -4.90 -1.33 19.59
N SER A 192 -5.17 -1.58 20.87
CA SER A 192 -4.53 -2.67 21.60
C SER A 192 -5.37 -3.93 21.49
N GLY A 193 -4.76 -5.02 21.04
CA GLY A 193 -5.35 -6.34 21.08
C GLY A 193 -5.17 -7.00 22.45
N ILE A 194 -5.81 -8.15 22.65
CA ILE A 194 -5.60 -9.02 23.79
C ILE A 194 -5.04 -10.35 23.27
N ALA A 195 -3.83 -10.69 23.69
CA ALA A 195 -3.29 -12.02 23.49
C ALA A 195 -3.87 -12.95 24.57
N THR A 196 -4.52 -14.03 24.12
CA THR A 196 -5.07 -15.07 24.98
C THR A 196 -4.19 -16.31 24.88
N ASN A 197 -4.09 -17.06 25.96
CA ASN A 197 -3.29 -18.30 26.02
C ASN A 197 -1.78 -18.11 25.72
N SER A 198 -1.27 -16.88 25.91
CA SER A 198 0.12 -16.54 25.55
C SER A 198 1.08 -16.61 26.72
N GLN A 199 0.56 -16.62 27.95
CA GLN A 199 1.36 -16.68 29.18
C GLN A 199 0.89 -17.83 30.04
N TRP A 200 1.88 -18.54 30.58
CA TRP A 200 1.67 -19.64 31.48
C TRP A 200 1.91 -19.17 32.91
N TYR A 201 0.92 -19.37 33.75
CA TYR A 201 1.04 -19.11 35.17
C TYR A 201 0.75 -20.39 35.93
N GLN A 202 1.48 -20.63 37.01
CA GLN A 202 1.18 -21.71 37.94
C GLN A 202 0.35 -21.16 39.08
N TYR A 203 -0.86 -21.69 39.24
CA TYR A 203 -1.76 -21.33 40.33
C TYR A 203 -2.15 -22.57 41.15
N GLY A 204 -2.15 -22.41 42.48
CA GLY A 204 -2.61 -23.44 43.39
C GLY A 204 -1.63 -24.58 43.64
N ALA A 205 -2.06 -25.57 44.39
CA ALA A 205 -1.24 -26.69 44.85
C ALA A 205 -0.96 -27.78 43.78
N SER A 206 -1.66 -27.73 42.66
CA SER A 206 -1.60 -28.74 41.62
C SER A 206 -0.51 -28.52 40.56
N ASN A 207 0.28 -27.46 40.65
CA ASN A 207 1.32 -27.11 39.66
C ASN A 207 0.85 -27.17 38.20
N SER A 208 -0.46 -27.01 37.93
CA SER A 208 -0.97 -26.99 36.58
C SER A 208 -0.79 -25.59 35.97
N ALA A 209 -0.28 -25.55 34.74
CA ALA A 209 -0.15 -24.31 33.99
C ALA A 209 -1.53 -23.80 33.60
N THR A 210 -1.80 -22.55 33.90
CA THR A 210 -3.05 -21.85 33.49
C THR A 210 -2.71 -20.78 32.48
N TYR A 211 -3.48 -20.74 31.40
CA TYR A 211 -3.31 -19.72 30.38
C TYR A 211 -3.89 -18.39 30.85
N GLY A 212 -3.09 -17.37 30.75
CA GLY A 212 -3.51 -16.00 31.01
C GLY A 212 -3.81 -15.21 29.75
N SER A 213 -4.25 -14.00 29.94
CA SER A 213 -4.47 -13.00 28.87
C SER A 213 -3.72 -11.74 29.21
N MET A 214 -3.13 -11.09 28.22
CA MET A 214 -2.42 -9.83 28.38
C MET A 214 -2.65 -8.92 27.18
N PRO A 215 -2.50 -7.59 27.33
CA PRO A 215 -2.50 -6.67 26.18
C PRO A 215 -1.42 -7.06 25.18
N ASN A 216 -1.79 -7.08 23.89
CA ASN A 216 -0.88 -7.39 22.78
C ASN A 216 -0.63 -6.13 21.95
N GLY A 217 0.10 -5.20 22.53
CA GLY A 217 0.46 -3.94 21.91
C GLY A 217 -0.06 -2.71 22.66
N ILE A 218 0.45 -1.55 22.31
CA ILE A 218 0.02 -0.26 22.82
C ILE A 218 -0.87 0.37 21.76
N ALA A 219 -2.07 0.81 22.18
CA ALA A 219 -2.97 1.56 21.31
C ALA A 219 -2.36 2.91 20.92
N ASN A 220 -2.40 3.23 19.63
CA ASN A 220 -2.01 4.55 19.14
C ASN A 220 -3.10 5.13 18.22
N PRO A 221 -4.16 5.75 18.79
CA PRO A 221 -5.23 6.34 17.98
C PRO A 221 -4.79 7.56 17.18
N LYS A 222 -3.59 8.10 17.44
CA LYS A 222 -3.02 9.24 16.71
C LYS A 222 -2.36 8.86 15.38
N LEU A 223 -2.31 7.56 15.03
CA LEU A 223 -1.81 7.13 13.74
C LEU A 223 -2.53 7.85 12.60
N THR A 224 -1.75 8.35 11.65
CA THR A 224 -2.22 9.06 10.46
C THR A 224 -1.55 8.54 9.19
N TRP A 225 -1.89 9.13 8.08
CA TRP A 225 -1.32 8.84 6.77
C TRP A 225 0.16 9.20 6.72
N GLU A 226 0.95 8.33 6.13
CA GLU A 226 2.27 8.69 5.60
C GLU A 226 2.07 9.56 4.38
N THR A 227 2.77 10.69 4.29
CA THR A 227 2.61 11.66 3.21
C THR A 227 3.91 11.83 2.43
N SER A 228 3.85 11.57 1.14
CA SER A 228 4.92 11.91 0.20
C SER A 228 4.59 13.22 -0.51
N GLU A 229 5.51 14.15 -0.44
CA GLU A 229 5.46 15.44 -1.15
C GLU A 229 6.58 15.47 -2.19
N GLN A 230 6.24 15.87 -3.42
CA GLN A 230 7.20 15.92 -4.51
C GLN A 230 7.09 17.24 -5.25
N ILE A 231 8.24 17.80 -5.57
CA ILE A 231 8.40 18.96 -6.45
C ILE A 231 9.20 18.49 -7.66
N ASP A 232 8.71 18.81 -8.85
CA ASP A 232 9.36 18.47 -10.11
C ASP A 232 9.54 19.70 -10.97
N PHE A 233 10.70 19.80 -11.61
CA PHE A 233 10.99 20.72 -12.70
C PHE A 233 11.40 19.94 -13.93
N GLY A 234 10.77 20.22 -15.06
CA GLY A 234 11.07 19.55 -16.31
C GLY A 234 11.21 20.48 -17.49
N ALA A 235 12.00 20.06 -18.45
CA ALA A 235 12.16 20.74 -19.73
C ALA A 235 12.13 19.71 -20.86
N ASP A 236 11.25 19.96 -21.84
CA ASP A 236 11.08 19.11 -23.02
C ASP A 236 11.47 19.90 -24.27
N PHE A 237 12.32 19.31 -25.10
CA PHE A 237 12.80 19.89 -26.34
C PHE A 237 12.66 18.92 -27.49
N ARG A 238 12.33 19.42 -28.68
CA ARG A 238 12.39 18.64 -29.93
C ARG A 238 13.19 19.42 -30.98
N PHE A 239 14.05 18.70 -31.66
CA PHE A 239 14.97 19.24 -32.64
C PHE A 239 14.88 18.49 -33.96
N LEU A 240 15.41 19.12 -35.02
CA LEU A 240 15.59 18.52 -36.35
C LEU A 240 14.30 17.93 -36.95
N ASN A 241 13.22 18.73 -36.94
CA ASN A 241 11.89 18.33 -37.40
C ASN A 241 11.40 17.06 -36.63
N ASP A 242 11.45 17.11 -35.30
CA ASP A 242 11.01 16.06 -34.36
C ASP A 242 11.81 14.74 -34.43
N ARG A 243 13.00 14.74 -35.08
CA ARG A 243 13.86 13.54 -35.14
C ARG A 243 14.62 13.30 -33.83
N LEU A 244 14.88 14.34 -33.04
CA LEU A 244 15.54 14.25 -31.75
C LEU A 244 14.64 14.85 -30.69
N SER A 245 14.29 14.07 -29.66
CA SER A 245 13.58 14.52 -28.46
C SER A 245 14.48 14.39 -27.24
N VAL A 246 14.56 15.45 -26.45
CA VAL A 246 15.33 15.51 -25.20
C VAL A 246 14.37 15.93 -24.08
N GLY A 247 14.32 15.14 -23.03
CA GLY A 247 13.59 15.47 -21.79
C GLY A 247 14.58 15.52 -20.64
N LEU A 248 14.49 16.57 -19.82
CA LEU A 248 15.26 16.74 -18.60
C LEU A 248 14.29 16.88 -17.44
N ASP A 249 14.51 16.13 -16.39
CA ASP A 249 13.70 16.16 -15.18
C ASP A 249 14.58 16.26 -13.94
N TYR A 250 14.21 17.15 -13.04
CA TYR A 250 14.78 17.25 -11.71
C TYR A 250 13.65 17.22 -10.67
N TYR A 251 13.76 16.32 -9.70
CA TYR A 251 12.75 16.21 -8.65
C TYR A 251 13.37 16.22 -7.26
N ILE A 252 12.58 16.66 -6.32
CA ILE A 252 12.83 16.51 -4.89
C ILE A 252 11.59 15.86 -4.28
N LYS A 253 11.76 14.68 -3.69
CA LYS A 253 10.69 13.96 -3.02
C LYS A 253 11.01 13.84 -1.53
N THR A 254 10.07 14.25 -0.70
CA THR A 254 10.15 14.14 0.76
C THR A 254 8.97 13.31 1.25
N THR A 255 9.24 12.22 1.96
CA THR A 255 8.20 11.41 2.62
C THR A 255 8.27 11.70 4.11
N LYS A 256 7.17 12.19 4.67
CA LYS A 256 7.00 12.58 6.08
C LYS A 256 6.03 11.64 6.77
N ASP A 257 6.07 11.66 8.10
CA ASP A 257 5.19 10.86 8.95
C ASP A 257 5.27 9.35 8.62
N LEU A 258 6.49 8.86 8.37
CA LEU A 258 6.74 7.47 8.07
C LEU A 258 6.13 6.56 9.14
N LEU A 259 5.40 5.56 8.70
CA LEU A 259 4.80 4.56 9.57
C LEU A 259 5.85 3.51 9.93
N ILE A 260 6.36 3.56 11.15
CA ILE A 260 7.39 2.66 11.65
C ILE A 260 6.96 1.93 12.90
N ASN A 261 7.55 0.76 13.12
CA ASN A 261 7.48 0.03 14.38
C ASN A 261 8.72 0.39 15.21
N ALA A 262 8.52 1.25 16.20
CA ALA A 262 9.56 1.64 17.14
C ALA A 262 9.64 0.65 18.30
N THR A 263 10.83 0.45 18.87
CA THR A 263 11.01 -0.35 20.07
C THR A 263 10.31 0.35 21.24
N ALA A 264 9.45 -0.39 21.93
CA ALA A 264 8.80 0.11 23.15
C ALA A 264 9.72 -0.08 24.36
N MET A 265 9.48 0.71 25.42
CA MET A 265 10.20 0.54 26.67
C MET A 265 9.81 -0.80 27.33
N PRO A 266 10.77 -1.56 27.89
CA PRO A 266 10.48 -2.86 28.50
C PRO A 266 9.37 -2.85 29.55
N GLU A 267 9.23 -1.73 30.28
CA GLU A 267 8.23 -1.54 31.32
C GLU A 267 6.79 -1.56 30.81
N THR A 268 6.60 -1.38 29.50
CA THR A 268 5.27 -1.42 28.85
C THR A 268 4.74 -2.83 28.66
N GLY A 269 5.60 -3.84 28.81
CA GLY A 269 5.24 -5.25 28.56
C GLY A 269 5.08 -5.63 27.09
N VAL A 270 5.36 -4.71 26.16
CA VAL A 270 5.32 -4.96 24.71
C VAL A 270 6.65 -4.58 24.07
N SER A 271 6.99 -5.23 22.97
CA SER A 271 8.28 -5.02 22.30
C SER A 271 8.27 -3.84 21.32
N THR A 272 7.14 -3.53 20.72
CA THR A 272 7.04 -2.51 19.67
C THR A 272 5.77 -1.69 19.77
N ILE A 273 5.86 -0.46 19.29
CA ILE A 273 4.72 0.44 19.08
C ILE A 273 4.76 0.98 17.64
N THR A 274 3.63 0.95 16.96
CA THR A 274 3.50 1.57 15.64
C THR A 274 3.23 3.06 15.81
N MET A 275 4.02 3.90 15.13
CA MET A 275 3.90 5.36 15.21
C MET A 275 4.30 6.03 13.88
N ASN A 276 3.81 7.25 13.69
CA ASN A 276 4.30 8.11 12.63
C ASN A 276 5.56 8.81 13.13
N ALA A 277 6.70 8.54 12.51
CA ALA A 277 7.96 9.17 12.85
C ALA A 277 8.95 9.11 11.69
N GLY A 278 9.77 10.15 11.59
CA GLY A 278 10.84 10.22 10.60
C GLY A 278 10.43 10.84 9.28
N GLU A 279 11.44 11.18 8.52
CA GLU A 279 11.36 11.78 7.19
C GLU A 279 12.48 11.21 6.31
N ILE A 280 12.16 10.94 5.06
CA ILE A 280 13.12 10.53 4.03
C ILE A 280 13.05 11.51 2.88
N LYS A 281 14.22 12.01 2.45
CA LYS A 281 14.35 12.88 1.28
C LYS A 281 15.16 12.20 0.20
N ASN A 282 14.69 12.33 -1.05
CA ASN A 282 15.31 11.81 -2.26
C ASN A 282 15.33 12.91 -3.34
N SER A 283 16.41 12.98 -4.10
CA SER A 283 16.58 13.92 -5.21
C SER A 283 17.45 13.30 -6.30
#